data_1e7d2d9643e6690225c0cd77af27a302
#
_entry.id   1e7d2d9643e6690225c0cd77af27a302
#
_cell.length_a   1.000
_cell.length_b   1.000
_cell.length_c   1.000
_cell.angle_alpha   90.00
_cell.angle_beta   90.00
_cell.angle_gamma   90.00
#
_symmetry.space_group_name_H-M   'P 1'
#
loop_
_entity.id
_entity.type
_entity.pdbx_description
1 polymer ?
#
loop_
_entity_poly.entity_id
_entity_poly.type
_entity_poly.pdbx_seq_one_letter_code
_entity_poly.pdbx_strand_id
1 'polypeptide(L)'
;ETLSGIPSIIFGLFGMVFFGNALGLGYSILTGALTLTIMILPLITRTTQEALKTVPDSYRHGALGIGATKWYMIRTILLPSAMPGILTGVILAIGRIVGESAALLFTAGSGYYLPKNLFSKIFESGGTLTIQLYLFMQKAKYNEAFGVAVVLLVIVLGINGLAKYMSHRFNVEAGA
;
A
#
# COMPACT_ATOMS: atom_id res chain seq x y z
N GLU A 1 2.79 16.71 -5.31
CA GLU A 1 1.39 16.57 -5.78
C GLU A 1 1.29 15.93 -7.17
N THR A 2 2.24 16.10 -8.06
CA THR A 2 2.21 15.56 -9.43
C THR A 2 2.27 14.03 -9.52
N LEU A 3 3.00 13.36 -8.62
CA LEU A 3 3.18 11.91 -8.66
C LEU A 3 1.91 11.10 -8.32
N SER A 4 0.99 11.65 -7.52
CA SER A 4 -0.26 10.96 -7.17
C SER A 4 -1.30 10.93 -8.30
N GLY A 5 -1.14 11.79 -9.31
CA GLY A 5 -2.00 11.84 -10.49
C GLY A 5 -1.54 10.96 -11.66
N ILE A 6 -0.37 10.31 -11.54
CA ILE A 6 0.16 9.44 -12.61
C ILE A 6 -0.65 8.12 -12.65
N PRO A 7 -1.13 7.70 -13.84
CA PRO A 7 -1.79 6.39 -13.99
C PRO A 7 -0.89 5.24 -13.56
N SER A 8 -1.44 4.24 -12.86
CA SER A 8 -0.67 3.10 -12.32
C SER A 8 0.06 2.28 -13.40
N ILE A 9 -0.49 2.27 -14.61
CA ILE A 9 0.14 1.61 -15.77
C ILE A 9 1.53 2.20 -16.08
N ILE A 10 1.73 3.50 -15.88
CA ILE A 10 3.03 4.17 -16.11
C ILE A 10 4.05 3.69 -15.08
N PHE A 11 3.63 3.54 -13.80
CA PHE A 11 4.47 2.92 -12.78
C PHE A 11 4.81 1.47 -13.12
N GLY A 12 3.86 0.72 -13.70
CA GLY A 12 4.09 -0.64 -14.17
C GLY A 12 5.13 -0.70 -15.29
N LEU A 13 5.04 0.17 -16.28
CA LEU A 13 6.02 0.26 -17.36
C LEU A 13 7.40 0.67 -16.83
N PHE A 14 7.47 1.67 -15.96
CA PHE A 14 8.71 2.04 -15.29
C PHE A 14 9.32 0.86 -14.52
N GLY A 15 8.51 0.17 -13.71
CA GLY A 15 8.95 -0.98 -12.92
C GLY A 15 9.46 -2.13 -13.80
N MET A 16 8.78 -2.41 -14.92
CA MET A 16 9.22 -3.40 -15.88
C MET A 16 10.58 -3.05 -16.48
N VAL A 17 10.77 -1.80 -16.90
CA VAL A 17 12.03 -1.36 -17.54
C VAL A 17 13.14 -1.27 -16.51
N PHE A 18 12.90 -0.64 -15.37
CA PHE A 18 13.95 -0.38 -14.37
C PHE A 18 14.25 -1.61 -13.51
N PHE A 19 13.25 -2.16 -12.82
CA PHE A 19 13.47 -3.32 -11.94
C PHE A 19 13.57 -4.62 -12.72
N GLY A 20 12.65 -4.83 -13.69
CA GLY A 20 12.61 -6.07 -14.48
C GLY A 20 13.82 -6.21 -15.38
N ASN A 21 14.06 -5.23 -16.23
CA ASN A 21 15.10 -5.33 -17.27
C ASN A 21 16.45 -4.82 -16.78
N ALA A 22 16.56 -3.59 -16.27
CA ALA A 22 17.86 -2.98 -15.93
C ALA A 22 18.51 -3.65 -14.71
N LEU A 23 17.72 -4.05 -13.68
CA LEU A 23 18.22 -4.80 -12.53
C LEU A 23 18.15 -6.33 -12.71
N GLY A 24 17.61 -6.81 -13.83
CA GLY A 24 17.57 -8.24 -14.16
C GLY A 24 16.61 -9.09 -13.32
N LEU A 25 15.64 -8.47 -12.60
CA LEU A 25 14.69 -9.19 -11.75
C LEU A 25 13.57 -9.87 -12.55
N GLY A 26 13.42 -9.55 -13.84
CA GLY A 26 12.39 -10.10 -14.72
C GLY A 26 10.97 -9.85 -14.22
N TYR A 27 10.04 -10.68 -14.72
CA TYR A 27 8.69 -10.77 -14.15
C TYR A 27 8.75 -11.52 -12.84
N SER A 28 8.62 -10.82 -11.71
CA SER A 28 8.72 -11.44 -10.40
C SER A 28 7.85 -10.69 -9.35
N ILE A 29 7.49 -11.40 -8.29
CA ILE A 29 6.81 -10.80 -7.15
C ILE A 29 7.62 -9.63 -6.60
N LEU A 30 8.95 -9.75 -6.58
CA LEU A 30 9.83 -8.69 -6.11
C LEU A 30 9.76 -7.43 -6.98
N THR A 31 9.79 -7.58 -8.32
CA THR A 31 9.62 -6.47 -9.26
C THR A 31 8.27 -5.75 -9.03
N GLY A 32 7.20 -6.53 -8.85
CA GLY A 32 5.87 -5.99 -8.51
C GLY A 32 5.86 -5.23 -7.18
N ALA A 33 6.44 -5.82 -6.13
CA ALA A 33 6.50 -5.22 -4.80
C ALA A 33 7.29 -3.89 -4.79
N LEU A 34 8.43 -3.84 -5.46
CA LEU A 34 9.25 -2.62 -5.58
C LEU A 34 8.49 -1.52 -6.35
N THR A 35 7.79 -1.89 -7.42
CA THR A 35 6.98 -0.97 -8.21
C THR A 35 5.82 -0.40 -7.40
N LEU A 36 5.08 -1.25 -6.67
CA LEU A 36 4.02 -0.80 -5.78
C LEU A 36 4.54 0.08 -4.66
N THR A 37 5.73 -0.20 -4.14
CA THR A 37 6.36 0.63 -3.11
C THR A 37 6.59 2.05 -3.61
N ILE A 38 7.16 2.23 -4.80
CA ILE A 38 7.34 3.57 -5.38
C ILE A 38 6.00 4.26 -5.65
N MET A 39 5.01 3.52 -6.14
CA MET A 39 3.68 4.04 -6.43
C MET A 39 2.94 4.54 -5.18
N ILE A 40 3.07 3.81 -4.04
CA ILE A 40 2.33 4.13 -2.82
C ILE A 40 3.04 5.14 -1.91
N LEU A 41 4.36 5.27 -2.04
CA LEU A 41 5.19 6.12 -1.19
C LEU A 41 4.73 7.58 -1.16
N PRO A 42 4.36 8.24 -2.28
CA PRO A 42 3.83 9.60 -2.26
C PRO A 42 2.53 9.72 -1.46
N LEU A 43 1.63 8.73 -1.54
CA LEU A 43 0.37 8.73 -0.80
C LEU A 43 0.63 8.64 0.71
N ILE A 44 1.45 7.68 1.15
CA ILE A 44 1.78 7.51 2.57
C ILE A 44 2.50 8.75 3.12
N THR A 45 3.44 9.30 2.36
CA THR A 45 4.16 10.50 2.77
C THR A 45 3.21 11.68 2.94
N ARG A 46 2.31 11.90 1.99
CA ARG A 46 1.34 13.00 2.05
C ARG A 46 0.37 12.85 3.21
N THR A 47 -0.26 11.68 3.37
CA THR A 47 -1.21 11.44 4.47
C THR A 47 -0.53 11.55 5.83
N THR A 48 0.72 11.10 5.95
CA THR A 48 1.52 11.27 7.17
C THR A 48 1.82 12.74 7.45
N GLN A 49 2.19 13.51 6.44
CA GLN A 49 2.41 14.97 6.59
C GLN A 49 1.13 15.69 7.01
N GLU A 50 -0.01 15.35 6.40
CA GLU A 50 -1.31 15.92 6.77
C GLU A 50 -1.66 15.56 8.21
N ALA A 51 -1.51 14.30 8.62
CA ALA A 51 -1.74 13.87 9.99
C ALA A 51 -0.84 14.61 11.02
N LEU A 52 0.43 14.82 10.69
CA LEU A 52 1.33 15.59 11.56
C LEU A 52 0.98 17.09 11.65
N LYS A 53 0.36 17.66 10.60
CA LYS A 53 -0.12 19.06 10.61
C LYS A 53 -1.39 19.26 11.41
N THR A 54 -2.20 18.23 11.63
CA THR A 54 -3.41 18.33 12.46
C THR A 54 -3.10 18.41 13.95
N VAL A 55 -1.88 18.04 14.38
CA VAL A 55 -1.46 18.15 15.78
C VAL A 55 -1.31 19.63 16.15
N PRO A 56 -2.01 20.12 17.22
CA PRO A 56 -1.96 21.52 17.61
C PRO A 56 -0.56 22.02 17.90
N ASP A 57 -0.25 23.25 17.48
CA ASP A 57 1.08 23.85 17.70
C ASP A 57 1.40 24.07 19.19
N SER A 58 0.39 24.15 20.06
CA SER A 58 0.57 24.18 21.51
C SER A 58 1.41 23.01 22.04
N TYR A 59 1.29 21.82 21.45
CA TYR A 59 2.10 20.65 21.82
C TYR A 59 3.58 20.87 21.50
N ARG A 60 3.86 21.52 20.36
CA ARG A 60 5.24 21.85 19.94
C ARG A 60 5.84 22.93 20.85
N HIS A 61 5.10 24.02 21.06
CA HIS A 61 5.55 25.12 21.90
C HIS A 61 5.69 24.70 23.37
N GLY A 62 4.73 23.90 23.90
CA GLY A 62 4.79 23.37 25.26
C GLY A 62 6.02 22.50 25.49
N ALA A 63 6.29 21.56 24.57
CA ALA A 63 7.46 20.69 24.66
C ALA A 63 8.78 21.45 24.63
N LEU A 64 8.91 22.41 23.71
CA LEU A 64 10.11 23.24 23.61
C LEU A 64 10.26 24.17 24.81
N GLY A 65 9.14 24.71 25.35
CA GLY A 65 9.11 25.58 26.52
C GLY A 65 9.64 24.94 27.81
N ILE A 66 9.46 23.61 27.98
CA ILE A 66 10.03 22.84 29.10
C ILE A 66 11.43 22.30 28.80
N GLY A 67 12.06 22.72 27.67
CA GLY A 67 13.43 22.33 27.32
C GLY A 67 13.57 20.97 26.64
N ALA A 68 12.49 20.38 26.12
CA ALA A 68 12.57 19.12 25.37
C ALA A 68 13.35 19.33 24.06
N THR A 69 14.18 18.34 23.70
CA THR A 69 14.85 18.34 22.40
C THR A 69 13.85 18.10 21.27
N LYS A 70 14.16 18.59 20.05
CA LYS A 70 13.29 18.38 18.86
C LYS A 70 13.03 16.88 18.62
N TRP A 71 14.03 16.03 18.79
CA TRP A 71 13.89 14.59 18.61
C TRP A 71 12.93 13.95 19.63
N TYR A 72 13.08 14.33 20.90
CA TYR A 72 12.18 13.88 21.98
C TYR A 72 10.74 14.32 21.68
N MET A 73 10.53 15.58 21.34
CA MET A 73 9.22 16.14 20.98
C MET A 73 8.57 15.35 19.82
N ILE A 74 9.32 15.09 18.74
CA ILE A 74 8.80 14.36 17.58
C ILE A 74 8.38 12.94 17.98
N ARG A 75 9.27 12.19 18.65
CA ARG A 75 9.06 10.77 18.94
C ARG A 75 8.02 10.53 20.02
N THR A 76 7.97 11.38 21.03
CA THR A 76 7.17 11.15 22.25
C THR A 76 5.83 11.88 22.24
N ILE A 77 5.73 12.98 21.50
CA ILE A 77 4.52 13.82 21.50
C ILE A 77 3.87 13.85 20.13
N LEU A 78 4.58 14.33 19.09
CA LEU A 78 3.95 14.56 17.79
C LEU A 78 3.57 13.27 17.07
N LEU A 79 4.47 12.31 17.02
CA LEU A 79 4.23 11.04 16.31
C LEU A 79 3.09 10.23 16.94
N PRO A 80 3.04 10.03 18.27
CA PRO A 80 1.90 9.35 18.90
C PRO A 80 0.57 10.12 18.70
N SER A 81 0.58 11.45 18.80
CA SER A 81 -0.62 12.27 18.59
C SER A 81 -1.13 12.22 17.14
N ALA A 82 -0.25 12.07 16.16
CA ALA A 82 -0.60 11.93 14.75
C ALA A 82 -0.93 10.49 14.33
N MET A 83 -0.66 9.50 15.18
CA MET A 83 -0.78 8.08 14.85
C MET A 83 -2.14 7.67 14.25
N PRO A 84 -3.30 8.14 14.77
CA PRO A 84 -4.60 7.81 14.18
C PRO A 84 -4.72 8.21 12.71
N GLY A 85 -4.24 9.41 12.36
CA GLY A 85 -4.23 9.91 10.98
C GLY A 85 -3.23 9.14 10.08
N ILE A 86 -2.06 8.80 10.62
CA ILE A 86 -1.06 7.99 9.92
C ILE A 86 -1.63 6.60 9.61
N LEU A 87 -2.26 5.94 10.58
CA LEU A 87 -2.90 4.64 10.40
C LEU A 87 -3.99 4.69 9.33
N THR A 88 -4.81 5.74 9.32
CA THR A 88 -5.81 5.95 8.27
C THR A 88 -5.14 6.00 6.89
N GLY A 89 -4.03 6.71 6.74
CA GLY A 89 -3.25 6.76 5.49
C GLY A 89 -2.71 5.39 5.07
N VAL A 90 -2.18 4.60 6.01
CA VAL A 90 -1.70 3.23 5.74
C VAL A 90 -2.84 2.33 5.28
N ILE A 91 -4.03 2.43 5.90
CA ILE A 91 -5.21 1.67 5.53
C ILE A 91 -5.65 1.98 4.09
N LEU A 92 -5.71 3.26 3.74
CA LEU A 92 -6.03 3.70 2.37
C LEU A 92 -5.00 3.17 1.37
N ALA A 93 -3.71 3.16 1.74
CA ALA A 93 -2.63 2.60 0.94
C ALA A 93 -2.79 1.10 0.69
N ILE A 94 -3.12 0.32 1.73
CA ILE A 94 -3.39 -1.13 1.61
C ILE A 94 -4.57 -1.38 0.68
N GLY A 95 -5.68 -0.65 0.86
CA GLY A 95 -6.86 -0.77 -0.01
C GLY A 95 -6.53 -0.51 -1.49
N ARG A 96 -5.69 0.50 -1.78
CA ARG A 96 -5.22 0.81 -3.13
C ARG A 96 -4.35 -0.33 -3.71
N ILE A 97 -3.43 -0.88 -2.93
CA ILE A 97 -2.54 -1.97 -3.38
C ILE A 97 -3.34 -3.25 -3.70
N VAL A 98 -4.30 -3.61 -2.86
CA VAL A 98 -5.13 -4.82 -3.06
C VAL A 98 -5.94 -4.74 -4.36
N GLY A 99 -6.37 -3.56 -4.75
CA GLY A 99 -7.09 -3.32 -6.00
C GLY A 99 -6.20 -3.15 -7.24
N GLU A 100 -4.87 -3.12 -7.09
CA GLU A 100 -3.98 -2.82 -8.22
C GLU A 100 -3.84 -4.02 -9.16
N SER A 101 -4.02 -3.77 -10.46
CA SER A 101 -3.87 -4.78 -11.50
C SER A 101 -2.90 -4.34 -12.61
N ALA A 102 -3.02 -3.10 -13.07
CA ALA A 102 -2.30 -2.62 -14.24
C ALA A 102 -0.77 -2.60 -14.02
N ALA A 103 -0.30 -2.04 -12.91
CA ALA A 103 1.12 -2.03 -12.60
C ALA A 103 1.68 -3.44 -12.40
N LEU A 104 0.92 -4.32 -11.73
CA LEU A 104 1.35 -5.68 -11.44
C LEU A 104 1.37 -6.59 -12.67
N LEU A 105 0.47 -6.38 -13.63
CA LEU A 105 0.46 -7.13 -14.88
C LEU A 105 1.78 -7.00 -15.64
N PHE A 106 2.39 -5.80 -15.61
CA PHE A 106 3.66 -5.51 -16.28
C PHE A 106 4.91 -5.88 -15.46
N THR A 107 4.76 -6.17 -14.16
CA THR A 107 5.90 -6.35 -13.25
C THR A 107 5.93 -7.70 -12.56
N ALA A 108 4.83 -8.09 -11.90
CA ALA A 108 4.73 -9.39 -11.22
C ALA A 108 4.35 -10.52 -12.18
N GLY A 109 3.65 -10.19 -13.28
CA GLY A 109 3.16 -11.19 -14.23
C GLY A 109 1.91 -11.91 -13.74
N SER A 110 1.68 -13.13 -14.26
CA SER A 110 0.45 -13.90 -14.03
C SER A 110 0.69 -15.36 -13.68
N GLY A 111 1.82 -15.69 -13.06
CA GLY A 111 2.18 -17.08 -12.73
C GLY A 111 1.27 -17.71 -11.67
N TYR A 112 0.84 -18.98 -11.90
CA TYR A 112 -0.07 -19.72 -11.01
C TYR A 112 0.59 -20.90 -10.29
N TYR A 113 1.89 -21.07 -10.44
CA TYR A 113 2.57 -22.21 -9.90
C TYR A 113 2.78 -22.08 -8.39
N LEU A 114 2.45 -23.14 -7.65
CA LEU A 114 2.79 -23.22 -6.23
C LEU A 114 4.31 -23.31 -6.07
N PRO A 115 4.87 -22.55 -5.15
CA PRO A 115 6.31 -22.53 -4.94
C PRO A 115 6.82 -23.84 -4.35
N LYS A 116 7.96 -24.32 -4.84
CA LYS A 116 8.71 -25.39 -4.16
C LYS A 116 9.35 -24.86 -2.87
N ASN A 117 9.79 -23.58 -2.88
CA ASN A 117 10.32 -22.86 -1.73
C ASN A 117 9.75 -21.44 -1.69
N LEU A 118 9.34 -20.96 -0.51
CA LEU A 118 8.77 -19.61 -0.32
C LEU A 118 9.75 -18.49 -0.71
N PHE A 119 11.04 -18.66 -0.45
CA PHE A 119 12.05 -17.65 -0.78
C PHE A 119 12.34 -17.57 -2.28
N SER A 120 12.38 -18.70 -3.00
CA SER A 120 12.60 -18.68 -4.46
C SER A 120 11.41 -18.04 -5.19
N LYS A 121 10.21 -18.17 -4.64
CA LYS A 121 8.98 -17.62 -5.24
C LYS A 121 8.99 -16.10 -5.37
N ILE A 122 9.72 -15.40 -4.51
CA ILE A 122 9.84 -13.93 -4.56
C ILE A 122 10.44 -13.48 -5.91
N PHE A 123 11.32 -14.28 -6.49
CA PHE A 123 11.99 -14.02 -7.76
C PHE A 123 11.27 -14.64 -8.96
N GLU A 124 10.14 -15.30 -8.75
CA GLU A 124 9.32 -15.88 -9.82
C GLU A 124 8.06 -15.04 -10.06
N SER A 125 7.47 -15.24 -11.24
CA SER A 125 6.19 -14.63 -11.59
C SER A 125 5.09 -15.07 -10.62
N GLY A 126 4.24 -14.11 -10.21
CA GLY A 126 3.09 -14.34 -9.34
C GLY A 126 1.88 -13.53 -9.78
N GLY A 127 0.75 -14.21 -9.98
CA GLY A 127 -0.53 -13.57 -10.31
C GLY A 127 -1.29 -13.13 -9.05
N THR A 128 -1.93 -11.96 -9.13
CA THR A 128 -2.89 -11.50 -8.11
C THR A 128 -4.33 -11.84 -8.51
N LEU A 129 -5.26 -11.78 -7.57
CA LEU A 129 -6.69 -11.98 -7.87
C LEU A 129 -7.21 -10.95 -8.88
N THR A 130 -6.73 -9.71 -8.83
CA THR A 130 -7.10 -8.65 -9.77
C THR A 130 -6.61 -8.94 -11.19
N ILE A 131 -5.39 -9.44 -11.34
CA ILE A 131 -4.86 -9.90 -12.64
C ILE A 131 -5.66 -11.11 -13.14
N GLN A 132 -6.00 -12.06 -12.27
CA GLN A 132 -6.79 -13.22 -12.63
C GLN A 132 -8.18 -12.85 -13.11
N LEU A 133 -8.84 -11.92 -12.42
CA LEU A 133 -10.12 -11.35 -12.84
C LEU A 133 -10.01 -10.78 -14.27
N TYR A 134 -9.01 -9.94 -14.51
CA TYR A 134 -8.75 -9.34 -15.81
C TYR A 134 -8.55 -10.39 -16.91
N LEU A 135 -7.73 -11.41 -16.65
CA LEU A 135 -7.44 -12.48 -17.62
C LEU A 135 -8.69 -13.34 -17.92
N PHE A 136 -9.55 -13.62 -16.94
CA PHE A 136 -10.80 -14.31 -17.18
C PHE A 136 -11.77 -13.48 -18.04
N MET A 137 -11.85 -12.16 -17.78
CA MET A 137 -12.64 -11.25 -18.60
C MET A 137 -12.16 -11.23 -20.04
N GLN A 138 -10.84 -11.16 -20.28
CA GLN A 138 -10.29 -11.20 -21.64
C GLN A 138 -10.57 -12.51 -22.39
N LYS A 139 -10.66 -13.63 -21.66
CA LYS A 139 -10.95 -14.94 -22.23
C LYS A 139 -12.46 -15.23 -22.33
N ALA A 140 -13.32 -14.23 -22.11
CA ALA A 140 -14.79 -14.35 -22.04
C ALA A 140 -15.31 -15.41 -21.06
N LYS A 141 -14.51 -15.72 -20.01
CA LYS A 141 -14.87 -16.63 -18.92
C LYS A 141 -15.54 -15.86 -17.79
N TYR A 142 -16.75 -15.38 -18.07
CA TYR A 142 -17.45 -14.45 -17.18
C TYR A 142 -17.83 -15.10 -15.83
N ASN A 143 -18.23 -16.36 -15.81
CA ASN A 143 -18.61 -17.04 -14.55
C ASN A 143 -17.42 -17.14 -13.59
N GLU A 144 -16.25 -17.52 -14.09
CA GLU A 144 -15.02 -17.58 -13.33
C GLU A 144 -14.57 -16.17 -12.87
N ALA A 145 -14.72 -15.18 -13.74
CA ALA A 145 -14.43 -13.79 -13.43
C ALA A 145 -15.31 -13.29 -12.27
N PHE A 146 -16.62 -13.55 -12.31
CA PHE A 146 -17.54 -13.21 -11.21
C PHE A 146 -17.18 -13.91 -9.91
N GLY A 147 -16.79 -15.18 -9.95
CA GLY A 147 -16.31 -15.90 -8.77
C GLY A 147 -15.10 -15.23 -8.11
N VAL A 148 -14.08 -14.85 -8.91
CA VAL A 148 -12.91 -14.12 -8.42
C VAL A 148 -13.30 -12.73 -7.90
N ALA A 149 -14.22 -12.03 -8.57
CA ALA A 149 -14.70 -10.71 -8.14
C ALA A 149 -15.37 -10.77 -6.76
N VAL A 150 -16.20 -11.78 -6.49
CA VAL A 150 -16.83 -11.97 -5.18
C VAL A 150 -15.80 -12.24 -4.10
N VAL A 151 -14.82 -13.11 -4.35
CA VAL A 151 -13.73 -13.38 -3.40
C VAL A 151 -12.93 -12.10 -3.11
N LEU A 152 -12.58 -11.35 -4.16
CA LEU A 152 -11.86 -10.08 -4.01
C LEU A 152 -12.66 -9.07 -3.19
N LEU A 153 -13.98 -8.96 -3.44
CA LEU A 153 -14.88 -8.07 -2.68
C LEU A 153 -14.88 -8.43 -1.19
N VAL A 154 -15.01 -9.71 -0.86
CA VAL A 154 -14.99 -10.19 0.54
C VAL A 154 -13.66 -9.86 1.22
N ILE A 155 -12.52 -10.06 0.52
CA ILE A 155 -11.20 -9.73 1.04
C ILE A 155 -11.08 -8.22 1.29
N VAL A 156 -11.47 -7.38 0.33
CA VAL A 156 -11.40 -5.92 0.46
C VAL A 156 -12.29 -5.42 1.59
N LEU A 157 -13.52 -5.92 1.71
CA LEU A 157 -14.42 -5.58 2.82
C LEU A 157 -13.84 -6.03 4.17
N GLY A 158 -13.24 -7.23 4.22
CA GLY A 158 -12.57 -7.73 5.42
C GLY A 158 -11.38 -6.85 5.84
N ILE A 159 -10.50 -6.49 4.90
CA ILE A 159 -9.36 -5.61 5.16
C ILE A 159 -9.84 -4.24 5.64
N ASN A 160 -10.83 -3.63 4.96
CA ASN A 160 -11.37 -2.33 5.34
C ASN A 160 -12.06 -2.38 6.72
N GLY A 161 -12.78 -3.47 7.04
CA GLY A 161 -13.39 -3.69 8.34
C GLY A 161 -12.36 -3.79 9.47
N LEU A 162 -11.33 -4.62 9.28
CA LEU A 162 -10.20 -4.76 10.22
C LEU A 162 -9.48 -3.42 10.42
N ALA A 163 -9.23 -2.72 9.35
CA ALA A 163 -8.58 -1.43 9.34
C ALA A 163 -9.37 -0.39 10.13
N LYS A 164 -10.69 -0.31 9.91
CA LYS A 164 -11.58 0.59 10.66
C LYS A 164 -11.63 0.21 12.16
N TYR A 165 -11.67 -1.07 12.46
CA TYR A 165 -11.64 -1.56 13.85
C TYR A 165 -10.34 -1.16 14.55
N MET A 166 -9.19 -1.36 13.91
CA MET A 166 -7.89 -0.94 14.45
C MET A 166 -7.82 0.57 14.65
N SER A 167 -8.21 1.36 13.65
CA SER A 167 -8.23 2.82 13.75
C SER A 167 -9.10 3.31 14.92
N HIS A 168 -10.26 2.70 15.12
CA HIS A 168 -11.14 3.06 16.24
C HIS A 168 -10.48 2.78 17.60
N ARG A 169 -9.83 1.66 17.75
CA ARG A 169 -9.15 1.29 19.00
C ARG A 169 -8.02 2.25 19.37
N PHE A 170 -7.19 2.61 18.36
CA PHE A 170 -6.14 3.61 18.58
C PHE A 170 -6.65 5.02 18.84
N ASN A 171 -7.81 5.41 18.29
CA ASN A 171 -8.42 6.72 18.60
C ASN A 171 -8.95 6.79 20.03
N VAL A 172 -9.45 5.69 20.59
CA VAL A 172 -9.95 5.63 21.97
C VAL A 172 -8.79 5.72 22.96
N GLU A 173 -7.65 5.09 22.68
CA GLU A 173 -6.46 5.14 23.54
C GLU A 173 -5.75 6.50 23.50
N ALA A 174 -5.88 7.26 22.40
CA ALA A 174 -5.31 8.62 22.29
C ALA A 174 -6.16 9.71 22.96
N GLY A 175 -7.41 9.41 23.34
CA GLY A 175 -8.33 10.32 24.02
C GLY A 175 -8.51 10.06 25.52
N ALA A 176 -7.83 9.05 26.08
CA ALA A 176 -7.77 8.74 27.50
C ALA A 176 -6.44 9.19 28.10
#